data_fd8b398a0bcf06d79adefd79c5cbf720
#
_entry.id   fd8b398a0bcf06d79adefd79c5cbf720
#
_cell.length_a   1.000
_cell.length_b   1.000
_cell.length_c   1.000
_cell.angle_alpha   90.00
_cell.angle_beta   90.00
_cell.angle_gamma   90.00
#
_symmetry.space_group_name_H-M   'P 1'
#
loop_
_entity.id
_entity.type
_entity.pdbx_description
1 polymer ?
#
loop_
_entity_poly.entity_id
_entity_poly.type
_entity_poly.pdbx_seq_one_letter_code
_entity_poly.pdbx_strand_id
1 'polypeptide(L)'
;LSASTIEDGGVEVMPNVKFKSVIQRIETGSLIADGTCGFEASSNVNLTEVVIEPEEFQVNLELCKSTFIKTWESIQMGYSAFNPNGLPSSFADYLVGHVASKVAAANETNIWTGNLGGAQAGEYNGLETLAAADATVIDVAAAAGGLTATNIIDEMQKVVDAIPNALYGKEDLKLYVSNKAAKLYIRALGGFTATIGAAGSDSKGTQWYNNGSLSFGGIPIFVGRGMSDDVMMAAQSS
;
A
#
# COMPACT_ATOMS: atom_id res chain seq x y z
N LEU A 1 14.74 7.63 -4.59
CA LEU A 1 13.35 8.02 -4.75
C LEU A 1 12.51 6.78 -5.00
N SER A 2 12.18 6.07 -3.97
CA SER A 2 11.33 4.90 -4.03
C SER A 2 9.93 5.24 -3.52
N ALA A 3 8.97 4.41 -3.86
CA ALA A 3 7.62 4.50 -3.36
C ALA A 3 7.60 4.21 -1.84
N SER A 4 6.76 4.89 -1.08
CA SER A 4 6.70 4.71 0.38
C SER A 4 6.32 3.28 0.79
N THR A 5 5.50 2.61 -0.01
CA THR A 5 5.14 1.20 0.21
C THR A 5 6.36 0.26 0.21
N ILE A 6 7.37 0.56 -0.61
CA ILE A 6 8.62 -0.19 -0.68
C ILE A 6 9.56 0.20 0.47
N GLU A 7 9.74 1.50 0.72
CA GLU A 7 10.66 2.01 1.74
C GLU A 7 10.23 1.67 3.16
N ASP A 8 8.94 1.77 3.45
CA ASP A 8 8.38 1.54 4.77
C ASP A 8 8.09 0.04 5.04
N GLY A 9 8.53 -0.84 4.14
CA GLY A 9 8.39 -2.29 4.32
C GLY A 9 6.93 -2.78 4.26
N GLY A 10 6.10 -2.11 3.45
CA GLY A 10 4.71 -2.53 3.22
C GLY A 10 4.62 -3.90 2.57
N VAL A 11 5.48 -4.17 1.61
CA VAL A 11 5.56 -5.43 0.86
C VAL A 11 7.00 -5.91 0.80
N GLU A 12 7.20 -7.22 0.64
CA GLU A 12 8.51 -7.80 0.39
C GLU A 12 8.95 -7.50 -1.05
N VAL A 13 10.18 -7.04 -1.20
CA VAL A 13 10.74 -6.65 -2.50
C VAL A 13 11.78 -7.67 -2.95
N MET A 14 11.58 -8.25 -4.11
CA MET A 14 12.57 -9.10 -4.77
C MET A 14 13.48 -8.25 -5.67
N PRO A 15 14.72 -7.95 -5.26
CA PRO A 15 15.63 -7.13 -6.06
C PRO A 15 16.23 -7.93 -7.22
N ASN A 16 16.69 -7.21 -8.27
CA ASN A 16 17.43 -7.77 -9.40
C ASN A 16 16.68 -8.73 -10.32
N VAL A 17 15.35 -8.73 -10.31
CA VAL A 17 14.54 -9.46 -11.28
C VAL A 17 14.62 -8.75 -12.63
N LYS A 18 15.33 -9.34 -13.61
CA LYS A 18 15.51 -8.78 -14.97
C LYS A 18 14.67 -9.48 -16.03
N PHE A 19 14.21 -10.68 -15.74
CA PHE A 19 13.43 -11.52 -16.63
C PHE A 19 12.26 -12.10 -15.84
N LYS A 20 11.33 -12.77 -16.57
CA LYS A 20 10.25 -13.51 -15.93
C LYS A 20 10.80 -14.45 -14.85
N SER A 21 10.28 -14.33 -13.66
CA SER A 21 10.60 -15.18 -12.52
C SER A 21 9.36 -15.95 -12.11
N VAL A 22 9.51 -17.24 -11.88
CA VAL A 22 8.41 -18.10 -11.43
C VAL A 22 8.56 -18.32 -9.95
N ILE A 23 7.53 -17.94 -9.19
CA ILE A 23 7.43 -18.27 -7.76
C ILE A 23 6.50 -19.46 -7.63
N GLN A 24 6.97 -20.50 -6.96
CA GLN A 24 6.18 -21.70 -6.71
C GLN A 24 5.57 -21.65 -5.31
N ARG A 25 4.28 -21.88 -5.27
CA ARG A 25 3.54 -22.08 -4.03
C ARG A 25 3.20 -23.55 -3.86
N ILE A 26 3.56 -24.09 -2.71
CA ILE A 26 3.27 -25.49 -2.36
C ILE A 26 2.02 -25.53 -1.50
N GLU A 27 1.03 -26.26 -1.95
CA GLU A 27 -0.19 -26.52 -1.21
C GLU A 27 -0.30 -28.01 -0.89
N THR A 28 -0.55 -28.33 0.36
CA THR A 28 -0.77 -29.71 0.82
C THR A 28 -2.15 -29.81 1.43
N GLY A 29 -2.87 -30.88 1.11
CA GLY A 29 -4.11 -31.20 1.79
C GLY A 29 -3.87 -31.75 3.21
N SER A 30 -4.89 -32.37 3.82
CA SER A 30 -4.74 -33.01 5.13
C SER A 30 -3.71 -34.14 5.04
N LEU A 31 -2.60 -34.01 5.77
CA LEU A 31 -1.51 -35.00 5.81
C LEU A 31 -1.75 -36.14 6.81
N ILE A 32 -2.65 -35.94 7.75
CA ILE A 32 -2.92 -36.89 8.83
C ILE A 32 -4.19 -37.67 8.51
N ALA A 33 -4.08 -38.98 8.47
CA ALA A 33 -5.19 -39.91 8.34
C ALA A 33 -5.09 -40.99 9.40
N ASP A 34 -6.19 -41.70 9.63
CA ASP A 34 -6.22 -42.85 10.54
C ASP A 34 -5.25 -43.94 10.06
N GLY A 35 -4.55 -44.56 11.03
CA GLY A 35 -3.61 -45.65 10.74
C GLY A 35 -4.34 -46.88 10.20
N THR A 36 -4.08 -47.23 8.95
CA THR A 36 -4.54 -48.45 8.30
C THR A 36 -3.37 -49.42 8.10
N CYS A 37 -3.66 -50.72 8.02
CA CYS A 37 -2.60 -51.71 7.76
C CYS A 37 -1.99 -51.68 6.36
N GLY A 38 -2.55 -50.90 5.47
CA GLY A 38 -2.06 -50.65 4.10
C GLY A 38 -1.52 -49.24 3.91
N PHE A 39 -0.60 -49.04 2.95
CA PHE A 39 -0.17 -47.71 2.57
C PHE A 39 -1.24 -47.11 1.65
N GLU A 40 -1.90 -46.08 2.16
CA GLU A 40 -2.81 -45.25 1.35
C GLU A 40 -2.29 -43.79 1.41
N ALA A 41 -2.16 -43.16 0.23
CA ALA A 41 -1.78 -41.77 0.16
C ALA A 41 -2.93 -40.90 0.69
N SER A 42 -2.70 -40.23 1.80
CA SER A 42 -3.71 -39.37 2.46
C SER A 42 -3.81 -37.98 1.85
N SER A 43 -2.83 -37.55 1.10
CA SER A 43 -2.79 -36.20 0.51
C SER A 43 -1.92 -36.13 -0.74
N ASN A 44 -2.23 -35.14 -1.59
CA ASN A 44 -1.40 -34.74 -2.72
C ASN A 44 -0.72 -33.40 -2.42
N VAL A 45 0.48 -33.23 -2.96
CA VAL A 45 1.19 -31.96 -2.99
C VAL A 45 0.88 -31.29 -4.32
N ASN A 46 0.24 -30.15 -4.27
CA ASN A 46 -0.04 -29.31 -5.44
C ASN A 46 0.97 -28.17 -5.48
N LEU A 47 1.58 -27.98 -6.66
CA LEU A 47 2.45 -26.87 -6.96
C LEU A 47 1.67 -25.89 -7.82
N THR A 48 1.48 -24.69 -7.35
CA THR A 48 0.92 -23.57 -8.12
C THR A 48 2.04 -22.59 -8.44
N GLU A 49 2.04 -22.05 -9.64
CA GLU A 49 3.07 -21.15 -10.14
C GLU A 49 2.49 -19.76 -10.33
N VAL A 50 3.20 -18.76 -9.81
CA VAL A 50 2.93 -17.34 -10.07
C VAL A 50 4.11 -16.77 -10.83
N VAL A 51 3.84 -16.17 -11.98
CA VAL A 51 4.86 -15.55 -12.83
C VAL A 51 4.94 -14.07 -12.51
N ILE A 52 6.11 -13.61 -12.07
CA ILE A 52 6.43 -12.19 -11.97
C ILE A 52 7.12 -11.78 -13.27
N GLU A 53 6.51 -10.84 -13.98
CA GLU A 53 7.02 -10.27 -15.21
C GLU A 53 7.30 -8.77 -14.98
N PRO A 54 8.57 -8.33 -15.11
CA PRO A 54 8.88 -6.90 -15.01
C PRO A 54 8.39 -6.17 -16.26
N GLU A 55 7.78 -5.01 -16.05
CA GLU A 55 7.34 -4.10 -17.11
C GLU A 55 8.30 -2.93 -17.24
N GLU A 56 8.54 -2.49 -18.48
CA GLU A 56 9.39 -1.36 -18.78
C GLU A 56 8.56 -0.08 -18.95
N PHE A 57 8.97 0.98 -18.29
CA PHE A 57 8.39 2.30 -18.50
C PHE A 57 9.47 3.33 -18.83
N GLN A 58 9.07 4.38 -19.53
CA GLN A 58 9.97 5.47 -19.91
C GLN A 58 9.34 6.83 -19.61
N VAL A 59 10.18 7.79 -19.31
CA VAL A 59 9.77 9.18 -19.09
C VAL A 59 10.36 10.05 -20.20
N ASN A 60 9.52 10.55 -21.09
CA ASN A 60 9.90 11.44 -22.17
C ASN A 60 9.38 12.86 -21.88
N LEU A 61 10.29 13.81 -21.72
CA LEU A 61 9.98 15.20 -21.45
C LEU A 61 10.53 16.10 -22.55
N GLU A 62 9.67 16.89 -23.14
CA GLU A 62 10.08 17.99 -24.01
C GLU A 62 10.00 19.31 -23.24
N LEU A 63 11.09 20.07 -23.25
CA LEU A 63 11.21 21.30 -22.50
C LEU A 63 11.48 22.47 -23.45
N CYS A 64 10.62 23.46 -23.41
CA CYS A 64 10.91 24.73 -24.07
C CYS A 64 11.89 25.55 -23.19
N LYS A 65 13.18 25.50 -23.54
CA LYS A 65 14.26 26.11 -22.79
C LYS A 65 14.00 27.58 -22.42
N SER A 66 13.47 28.38 -23.35
CA SER A 66 13.23 29.81 -23.12
C SER A 66 12.23 30.11 -22.01
N THR A 67 11.23 29.27 -21.83
CA THR A 67 10.21 29.45 -20.78
C THR A 67 10.75 29.10 -19.41
N PHE A 68 11.50 27.99 -19.33
CA PHE A 68 12.02 27.50 -18.05
C PHE A 68 13.18 28.34 -17.52
N ILE A 69 14.08 28.79 -18.39
CA ILE A 69 15.19 29.67 -17.98
C ILE A 69 14.66 30.96 -17.37
N LYS A 70 13.69 31.59 -17.99
CA LYS A 70 13.09 32.83 -17.47
C LYS A 70 12.47 32.64 -16.09
N THR A 71 11.78 31.54 -15.89
CA THR A 71 11.15 31.21 -14.59
C THR A 71 12.20 30.88 -13.54
N TRP A 72 13.23 30.11 -13.89
CA TRP A 72 14.33 29.76 -13.02
C TRP A 72 15.17 30.95 -12.59
N GLU A 73 15.57 31.77 -13.55
CA GLU A 73 16.34 33.00 -13.29
C GLU A 73 15.53 34.00 -12.45
N SER A 74 14.22 34.11 -12.66
CA SER A 74 13.33 34.92 -11.84
C SER A 74 13.30 34.47 -10.39
N ILE A 75 13.26 33.17 -10.15
CA ILE A 75 13.30 32.59 -8.80
C ILE A 75 14.66 32.83 -8.16
N GLN A 76 15.77 32.66 -8.89
CA GLN A 76 17.10 32.92 -8.37
C GLN A 76 17.32 34.41 -8.05
N MET A 77 16.84 35.32 -8.88
CA MET A 77 16.97 36.75 -8.63
C MET A 77 16.09 37.24 -7.45
N GLY A 78 14.98 36.58 -7.18
CA GLY A 78 14.14 36.88 -6.02
C GLY A 78 14.65 36.29 -4.68
N TYR A 79 15.66 35.44 -4.73
CA TYR A 79 16.29 34.87 -3.54
C TYR A 79 17.23 35.90 -2.91
N SER A 80 16.76 36.49 -1.82
CA SER A 80 17.60 37.37 -1.02
C SER A 80 18.66 36.55 -0.29
N ALA A 81 19.76 37.21 0.09
CA ALA A 81 20.85 36.64 0.88
C ALA A 81 20.39 35.98 2.22
N PHE A 82 19.12 36.11 2.57
CA PHE A 82 18.53 35.54 3.78
C PHE A 82 18.14 34.05 3.69
N ASN A 83 18.14 33.46 2.50
CA ASN A 83 17.82 32.04 2.38
C ASN A 83 18.76 31.32 1.39
N PRO A 84 20.04 31.16 1.76
CA PRO A 84 21.07 30.62 0.87
C PRO A 84 20.92 29.13 0.55
N ASN A 85 20.02 28.40 1.26
CA ASN A 85 19.90 26.94 1.16
C ASN A 85 18.65 26.48 0.36
N GLY A 86 17.96 27.39 -0.32
CA GLY A 86 16.64 27.11 -0.86
C GLY A 86 16.58 26.40 -2.21
N LEU A 87 17.58 26.56 -3.08
CA LEU A 87 17.51 26.02 -4.43
C LEU A 87 18.82 25.32 -4.83
N PRO A 88 18.72 24.20 -5.59
CA PRO A 88 19.90 23.56 -6.19
C PRO A 88 20.67 24.53 -7.06
N SER A 89 21.98 24.39 -7.10
CA SER A 89 22.91 25.25 -7.88
C SER A 89 22.75 25.12 -9.38
N SER A 90 22.10 24.04 -9.83
CA SER A 90 21.89 23.72 -11.25
C SER A 90 20.40 23.53 -11.55
N PHE A 91 19.93 24.14 -12.63
CA PHE A 91 18.58 23.92 -13.15
C PHE A 91 18.33 22.45 -13.51
N ALA A 92 19.35 21.75 -14.02
CA ALA A 92 19.26 20.34 -14.35
C ALA A 92 18.96 19.48 -13.11
N ASP A 93 19.64 19.75 -12.00
CA ASP A 93 19.45 19.02 -10.75
C ASP A 93 18.03 19.24 -10.18
N TYR A 94 17.56 20.48 -10.24
CA TYR A 94 16.17 20.80 -9.86
C TYR A 94 15.16 20.03 -10.70
N LEU A 95 15.33 20.04 -12.03
CA LEU A 95 14.42 19.36 -12.94
C LEU A 95 14.42 17.85 -12.72
N VAL A 96 15.60 17.24 -12.60
CA VAL A 96 15.74 15.80 -12.32
C VAL A 96 15.08 15.46 -10.99
N GLY A 97 15.31 16.26 -9.95
CA GLY A 97 14.66 16.06 -8.66
C GLY A 97 13.15 16.16 -8.72
N HIS A 98 12.62 17.13 -9.47
CA HIS A 98 11.16 17.27 -9.66
C HIS A 98 10.56 16.09 -10.41
N VAL A 99 11.19 15.68 -11.52
CA VAL A 99 10.73 14.53 -12.32
C VAL A 99 10.79 13.25 -11.49
N ALA A 100 11.88 13.01 -10.78
CA ALA A 100 12.05 11.84 -9.93
C ALA A 100 10.97 11.77 -8.83
N SER A 101 10.60 12.90 -8.24
CA SER A 101 9.50 12.99 -7.28
C SER A 101 8.14 12.62 -7.90
N LYS A 102 7.89 13.06 -9.14
CA LYS A 102 6.65 12.70 -9.86
C LYS A 102 6.61 11.22 -10.24
N VAL A 103 7.74 10.67 -10.68
CA VAL A 103 7.86 9.23 -10.98
C VAL A 103 7.63 8.39 -9.71
N ALA A 104 8.21 8.79 -8.58
CA ALA A 104 7.98 8.09 -7.32
C ALA A 104 6.51 8.08 -6.89
N ALA A 105 5.82 9.23 -7.04
CA ALA A 105 4.40 9.33 -6.73
C ALA A 105 3.54 8.48 -7.68
N ALA A 106 3.85 8.47 -8.98
CA ALA A 106 3.16 7.64 -9.95
C ALA A 106 3.37 6.14 -9.67
N ASN A 107 4.61 5.76 -9.33
CA ASN A 107 4.93 4.38 -9.01
C ASN A 107 4.21 3.91 -7.73
N GLU A 108 4.13 4.75 -6.70
CA GLU A 108 3.34 4.43 -5.50
C GLU A 108 1.86 4.17 -5.83
N THR A 109 1.28 4.96 -6.73
CA THR A 109 -0.09 4.75 -7.19
C THR A 109 -0.21 3.45 -7.99
N ASN A 110 0.73 3.17 -8.90
CA ASN A 110 0.71 1.97 -9.73
C ASN A 110 0.86 0.67 -8.92
N ILE A 111 1.65 0.68 -7.84
CA ILE A 111 1.76 -0.48 -6.93
C ILE A 111 0.38 -0.92 -6.42
N TRP A 112 -0.51 0.03 -6.17
CA TRP A 112 -1.83 -0.27 -5.62
C TRP A 112 -2.91 -0.40 -6.70
N THR A 113 -3.05 0.61 -7.55
CA THR A 113 -4.20 0.76 -8.47
C THR A 113 -3.84 0.64 -9.95
N GLY A 114 -2.59 0.31 -10.28
CA GLY A 114 -2.15 0.14 -11.67
C GLY A 114 -3.00 -0.88 -12.41
N ASN A 115 -3.18 -0.66 -13.71
CA ASN A 115 -3.94 -1.53 -14.59
C ASN A 115 -3.25 -1.65 -15.95
N LEU A 116 -2.67 -2.81 -16.21
CA LEU A 116 -2.06 -3.11 -17.51
C LEU A 116 -3.11 -3.06 -18.62
N GLY A 117 -2.96 -2.14 -19.55
CA GLY A 117 -3.94 -1.85 -20.59
C GLY A 117 -4.96 -0.78 -20.22
N GLY A 118 -4.81 -0.11 -19.09
CA GLY A 118 -5.54 1.09 -18.72
C GLY A 118 -5.18 2.31 -19.57
N ALA A 119 -5.74 3.46 -19.23
CA ALA A 119 -5.52 4.71 -19.96
C ALA A 119 -4.13 5.33 -19.68
N GLN A 120 -3.45 4.91 -18.65
CA GLN A 120 -2.13 5.41 -18.25
C GLN A 120 -1.04 4.52 -18.85
N ALA A 121 -0.04 5.11 -19.49
CA ALA A 121 1.07 4.37 -20.08
C ALA A 121 2.09 3.95 -19.00
N GLY A 122 2.69 2.77 -19.17
CA GLY A 122 3.72 2.26 -18.25
C GLY A 122 3.19 1.69 -16.94
N GLU A 123 1.92 1.30 -16.93
CA GLU A 123 1.29 0.68 -15.79
C GLU A 123 1.43 -0.84 -15.85
N TYR A 124 1.58 -1.40 -14.69
CA TYR A 124 1.45 -2.84 -14.42
C TYR A 124 0.23 -3.06 -13.52
N ASN A 125 -0.24 -4.30 -13.41
CA ASN A 125 -1.36 -4.59 -12.54
C ASN A 125 -0.96 -4.40 -11.07
N GLY A 126 -1.60 -3.45 -10.41
CA GLY A 126 -1.42 -3.15 -9.00
C GLY A 126 -2.08 -4.19 -8.09
N LEU A 127 -1.76 -4.13 -6.80
CA LEU A 127 -2.24 -5.09 -5.82
C LEU A 127 -3.78 -5.14 -5.71
N GLU A 128 -4.47 -4.00 -5.80
CA GLU A 128 -5.94 -3.95 -5.81
C GLU A 128 -6.50 -4.62 -7.07
N THR A 129 -5.91 -4.37 -8.24
CA THR A 129 -6.32 -4.95 -9.50
C THR A 129 -6.13 -6.47 -9.51
N LEU A 130 -5.00 -6.94 -8.99
CA LEU A 130 -4.70 -8.36 -8.86
C LEU A 130 -5.65 -9.04 -7.85
N ALA A 131 -5.88 -8.42 -6.70
CA ALA A 131 -6.81 -8.93 -5.70
C ALA A 131 -8.25 -9.04 -6.23
N ALA A 132 -8.72 -8.06 -6.99
CA ALA A 132 -10.05 -8.08 -7.61
C ALA A 132 -10.20 -9.15 -8.71
N ALA A 133 -9.08 -9.55 -9.34
CA ALA A 133 -9.09 -10.58 -10.38
C ALA A 133 -8.95 -12.01 -9.82
N ASP A 134 -8.47 -12.16 -8.60
CA ASP A 134 -8.21 -13.46 -7.98
C ASP A 134 -9.43 -13.98 -7.21
N ALA A 135 -10.06 -15.04 -7.73
CA ALA A 135 -11.21 -15.68 -7.13
C ALA A 135 -10.91 -16.36 -5.76
N THR A 136 -9.65 -16.47 -5.36
CA THR A 136 -9.26 -17.02 -4.05
C THR A 136 -9.23 -15.97 -2.95
N VAL A 137 -9.29 -14.69 -3.30
CA VAL A 137 -9.41 -13.59 -2.36
C VAL A 137 -10.81 -13.55 -1.77
N ILE A 138 -10.90 -13.38 -0.46
CA ILE A 138 -12.18 -13.28 0.24
C ILE A 138 -12.68 -11.84 0.13
N ASP A 139 -13.72 -11.64 -0.68
CA ASP A 139 -14.37 -10.35 -0.82
C ASP A 139 -15.30 -10.06 0.35
N VAL A 140 -15.11 -8.90 0.95
CA VAL A 140 -15.97 -8.36 2.00
C VAL A 140 -16.85 -7.26 1.43
N ALA A 141 -18.17 -7.41 1.58
CA ALA A 141 -19.10 -6.42 1.05
C ALA A 141 -18.85 -5.03 1.65
N ALA A 142 -18.56 -4.06 0.79
CA ALA A 142 -18.33 -2.68 1.19
C ALA A 142 -19.62 -2.02 1.69
N ALA A 143 -19.47 -1.03 2.59
CA ALA A 143 -20.59 -0.23 3.05
C ALA A 143 -21.21 0.59 1.91
N ALA A 144 -22.52 0.59 1.82
CA ALA A 144 -23.24 1.47 0.91
C ALA A 144 -22.95 2.94 1.26
N GLY A 145 -22.36 3.69 0.33
CA GLY A 145 -21.97 5.09 0.53
C GLY A 145 -20.52 5.31 0.99
N GLY A 146 -19.70 4.24 1.03
CA GLY A 146 -18.28 4.32 1.33
C GLY A 146 -17.94 4.44 2.81
N LEU A 147 -16.67 4.68 3.10
CA LEU A 147 -16.15 4.78 4.47
C LEU A 147 -16.43 6.15 5.09
N THR A 148 -16.91 6.14 6.32
CA THR A 148 -17.22 7.32 7.14
C THR A 148 -16.62 7.16 8.55
N ALA A 149 -16.55 8.25 9.31
CA ALA A 149 -16.05 8.19 10.69
C ALA A 149 -16.94 7.36 11.64
N THR A 150 -18.18 7.09 11.24
CA THR A 150 -19.14 6.34 12.07
C THR A 150 -19.12 4.84 11.77
N ASN A 151 -18.76 4.43 10.54
CA ASN A 151 -18.77 3.02 10.14
C ASN A 151 -17.37 2.40 10.02
N ILE A 152 -16.31 3.18 10.06
CA ILE A 152 -14.93 2.69 9.81
C ILE A 152 -14.53 1.54 10.73
N ILE A 153 -14.90 1.57 11.99
CA ILE A 153 -14.56 0.52 12.94
C ILE A 153 -15.29 -0.78 12.58
N ASP A 154 -16.58 -0.71 12.26
CA ASP A 154 -17.38 -1.86 11.87
C ASP A 154 -16.90 -2.46 10.55
N GLU A 155 -16.51 -1.62 9.58
CA GLU A 155 -15.96 -2.09 8.30
C GLU A 155 -14.58 -2.73 8.47
N MET A 156 -13.70 -2.17 9.31
CA MET A 156 -12.43 -2.81 9.65
C MET A 156 -12.65 -4.15 10.37
N GLN A 157 -13.64 -4.22 11.25
CA GLN A 157 -13.97 -5.47 11.95
C GLN A 157 -14.44 -6.56 10.97
N LYS A 158 -15.25 -6.23 9.96
CA LYS A 158 -15.64 -7.18 8.91
C LYS A 158 -14.44 -7.76 8.16
N VAL A 159 -13.45 -6.91 7.83
CA VAL A 159 -12.23 -7.38 7.18
C VAL A 159 -11.45 -8.32 8.08
N VAL A 160 -11.32 -7.99 9.37
CA VAL A 160 -10.61 -8.85 10.35
C VAL A 160 -11.36 -10.16 10.57
N ASP A 161 -12.69 -10.14 10.66
CA ASP A 161 -13.50 -11.34 10.84
C ASP A 161 -13.44 -12.28 9.62
N ALA A 162 -13.17 -11.74 8.43
CA ALA A 162 -12.99 -12.52 7.22
C ALA A 162 -11.63 -13.20 7.12
N ILE A 163 -10.66 -12.85 7.98
CA ILE A 163 -9.34 -13.46 7.96
C ILE A 163 -9.43 -14.92 8.44
N PRO A 164 -8.95 -15.89 7.65
CA PRO A 164 -8.88 -17.27 8.06
C PRO A 164 -8.09 -17.46 9.35
N ASN A 165 -8.59 -18.31 10.26
CA ASN A 165 -7.92 -18.61 11.56
C ASN A 165 -6.45 -19.07 11.40
N ALA A 166 -6.12 -19.68 10.26
CA ALA A 166 -4.75 -20.12 9.96
C ALA A 166 -3.77 -18.97 9.70
N LEU A 167 -4.29 -17.80 9.33
CA LEU A 167 -3.50 -16.59 9.05
C LEU A 167 -3.52 -15.62 10.23
N TYR A 168 -4.58 -15.63 11.03
CA TYR A 168 -4.70 -14.74 12.17
C TYR A 168 -3.59 -15.00 13.20
N GLY A 169 -2.88 -13.95 13.57
CA GLY A 169 -1.78 -14.04 14.52
C GLY A 169 -0.41 -14.33 13.91
N LYS A 170 -0.27 -14.42 12.60
CA LYS A 170 1.03 -14.44 11.96
C LYS A 170 1.70 -13.07 12.05
N GLU A 171 3.03 -13.06 12.22
CA GLU A 171 3.81 -11.82 12.42
C GLU A 171 3.85 -10.93 11.16
N ASP A 172 3.75 -11.54 9.99
CA ASP A 172 3.78 -10.87 8.68
C ASP A 172 2.42 -10.38 8.19
N LEU A 173 1.34 -10.69 8.93
CA LEU A 173 0.00 -10.22 8.61
C LEU A 173 -0.13 -8.73 8.89
N LYS A 174 -0.56 -7.98 7.87
CA LYS A 174 -0.82 -6.53 7.95
C LYS A 174 -2.20 -6.19 7.44
N LEU A 175 -2.77 -5.14 8.01
CA LEU A 175 -3.99 -4.53 7.51
C LEU A 175 -3.61 -3.28 6.71
N TYR A 176 -3.75 -3.37 5.39
CA TYR A 176 -3.50 -2.27 4.47
C TYR A 176 -4.74 -1.40 4.37
N VAL A 177 -4.57 -0.12 4.58
CA VAL A 177 -5.68 0.85 4.54
C VAL A 177 -5.30 2.06 3.71
N SER A 178 -6.30 2.65 3.05
CA SER A 178 -6.11 3.90 2.33
C SER A 178 -5.85 5.08 3.28
N ASN A 179 -5.29 6.16 2.75
CA ASN A 179 -5.12 7.41 3.51
C ASN A 179 -6.44 7.93 4.09
N LYS A 180 -7.55 7.77 3.36
CA LYS A 180 -8.89 8.17 3.82
C LYS A 180 -9.33 7.31 5.00
N ALA A 181 -9.21 5.99 4.89
CA ALA A 181 -9.56 5.04 5.94
C ALA A 181 -8.74 5.30 7.22
N ALA A 182 -7.42 5.50 7.10
CA ALA A 182 -6.56 5.81 8.24
C ALA A 182 -6.97 7.10 8.96
N LYS A 183 -7.28 8.18 8.22
CA LYS A 183 -7.76 9.44 8.80
C LYS A 183 -9.11 9.27 9.50
N LEU A 184 -10.03 8.50 8.91
CA LEU A 184 -11.33 8.22 9.50
C LEU A 184 -11.21 7.38 10.77
N TYR A 185 -10.31 6.38 10.75
CA TYR A 185 -10.03 5.55 11.92
C TYR A 185 -9.43 6.36 13.07
N ILE A 186 -8.42 7.19 12.82
CA ILE A 186 -7.83 8.09 13.82
C ILE A 186 -8.90 9.03 14.40
N ARG A 187 -9.77 9.55 13.54
CA ARG A 187 -10.89 10.41 13.97
C ARG A 187 -11.89 9.66 14.83
N ALA A 188 -12.21 8.42 14.49
CA ALA A 188 -13.10 7.57 15.27
C ALA A 188 -12.51 7.24 16.65
N LEU A 189 -11.21 6.96 16.73
CA LEU A 189 -10.50 6.71 17.99
C LEU A 189 -10.33 7.98 18.84
N GLY A 190 -10.08 9.12 18.20
CA GLY A 190 -9.77 10.38 18.88
C GLY A 190 -10.95 11.09 19.53
N GLY A 191 -12.18 10.59 19.35
CA GLY A 191 -13.36 11.16 20.00
C GLY A 191 -13.64 12.62 19.67
N PHE A 192 -13.23 13.13 18.50
CA PHE A 192 -13.49 14.51 18.08
C PHE A 192 -14.96 14.85 17.95
N THR A 193 -15.84 13.86 18.00
CA THR A 193 -17.29 14.02 18.04
C THR A 193 -17.88 13.84 19.44
N ALA A 194 -17.08 13.38 20.41
CA ALA A 194 -17.52 13.28 21.79
C ALA A 194 -17.52 14.65 22.43
N THR A 195 -18.60 15.01 23.09
CA THR A 195 -18.72 16.19 23.93
C THR A 195 -17.56 16.18 24.94
N ILE A 196 -16.90 17.31 25.13
CA ILE A 196 -15.84 17.49 26.13
C ILE A 196 -16.38 17.02 27.50
N GLY A 197 -15.96 15.86 27.95
CA GLY A 197 -16.49 15.22 29.18
C GLY A 197 -16.99 13.78 28.98
N ALA A 198 -17.33 13.37 27.76
CA ALA A 198 -17.60 11.98 27.42
C ALA A 198 -16.33 11.24 26.95
N ALA A 199 -15.29 11.96 26.54
CA ALA A 199 -13.95 11.43 26.44
C ALA A 199 -13.48 11.15 27.86
N GLY A 200 -13.91 10.03 28.42
CA GLY A 200 -13.31 9.51 29.64
C GLY A 200 -11.80 9.58 29.52
N SER A 201 -11.09 9.41 30.61
CA SER A 201 -9.63 9.40 30.75
C SER A 201 -8.81 8.64 29.68
N ASP A 202 -9.45 8.16 28.62
CA ASP A 202 -8.89 7.47 27.49
C ASP A 202 -8.58 8.40 26.32
N SER A 203 -7.63 9.32 26.55
CA SER A 203 -6.91 10.01 25.48
C SER A 203 -5.96 9.08 24.68
N LYS A 204 -6.23 7.79 24.71
CA LYS A 204 -5.40 6.75 24.06
C LYS A 204 -5.31 6.91 22.55
N GLY A 205 -6.35 7.41 21.91
CA GLY A 205 -6.36 7.57 20.45
C GLY A 205 -5.27 8.49 19.91
N THR A 206 -4.96 9.57 20.61
CA THR A 206 -3.88 10.50 20.22
C THR A 206 -2.49 9.97 20.53
N GLN A 207 -2.32 9.17 21.57
CA GLN A 207 -1.04 8.56 21.90
C GLN A 207 -0.60 7.50 20.87
N TRP A 208 -1.54 6.78 20.28
CA TRP A 208 -1.25 5.75 19.27
C TRP A 208 -0.70 6.36 17.98
N TYR A 209 -1.19 7.52 17.59
CA TYR A 209 -0.70 8.21 16.39
C TYR A 209 0.74 8.72 16.55
N ASN A 210 1.10 9.19 17.74
CA ASN A 210 2.45 9.71 17.99
C ASN A 210 3.53 8.62 18.02
N ASN A 211 3.16 7.36 18.25
CA ASN A 211 4.10 6.22 18.27
C ASN A 211 4.27 5.53 16.92
N GLY A 212 3.67 6.05 15.84
CA GLY A 212 3.91 5.60 14.47
C GLY A 212 3.35 4.22 14.12
N SER A 213 2.71 3.51 15.04
CA SER A 213 2.11 2.19 14.77
C SER A 213 0.62 2.19 15.10
N LEU A 214 -0.21 2.30 14.07
CA LEU A 214 -1.63 2.02 14.19
C LEU A 214 -1.81 0.50 14.20
N SER A 215 -2.73 0.00 15.02
CA SER A 215 -3.12 -1.41 15.02
C SER A 215 -4.63 -1.54 15.20
N PHE A 216 -5.20 -2.61 14.67
CA PHE A 216 -6.60 -2.97 14.85
C PHE A 216 -6.71 -4.47 15.06
N GLY A 217 -7.43 -4.91 16.10
CA GLY A 217 -7.55 -6.33 16.42
C GLY A 217 -6.21 -7.06 16.64
N GLY A 218 -5.16 -6.36 17.09
CA GLY A 218 -3.81 -6.93 17.23
C GLY A 218 -3.00 -7.01 15.93
N ILE A 219 -3.56 -6.59 14.79
CA ILE A 219 -2.91 -6.57 13.48
C ILE A 219 -2.33 -5.19 13.24
N PRO A 220 -1.05 -5.05 12.86
CA PRO A 220 -0.47 -3.76 12.50
C PRO A 220 -1.11 -3.20 11.23
N ILE A 221 -1.39 -1.90 11.24
CA ILE A 221 -1.96 -1.19 10.10
C ILE A 221 -0.83 -0.57 9.28
N PHE A 222 -0.85 -0.83 7.98
CA PHE A 222 -0.01 -0.17 7.01
C PHE A 222 -0.86 0.78 6.15
N VAL A 223 -0.42 2.04 6.01
CA VAL A 223 -1.13 3.04 5.23
C VAL A 223 -0.57 3.09 3.81
N GLY A 224 -1.29 2.53 2.84
CA GLY A 224 -0.95 2.57 1.42
C GLY A 224 -1.33 3.92 0.82
N ARG A 225 -0.35 4.73 0.45
CA ARG A 225 -0.61 6.09 -0.06
C ARG A 225 -1.21 6.11 -1.45
N GLY A 226 -0.97 5.06 -2.23
CA GLY A 226 -1.53 4.91 -3.57
C GLY A 226 -2.84 4.13 -3.63
N MET A 227 -3.35 3.63 -2.49
CA MET A 227 -4.60 2.88 -2.41
C MET A 227 -5.82 3.74 -2.73
N SER A 228 -6.83 3.10 -3.32
CA SER A 228 -8.15 3.69 -3.53
C SER A 228 -8.81 4.07 -2.20
N ASP A 229 -9.51 5.20 -2.17
CA ASP A 229 -9.98 5.84 -0.94
C ASP A 229 -10.81 4.96 0.00
N ASP A 230 -11.64 4.09 -0.53
CA ASP A 230 -12.58 3.27 0.23
C ASP A 230 -12.17 1.78 0.27
N VAL A 231 -10.90 1.47 -0.04
CA VAL A 231 -10.37 0.10 -0.04
C VAL A 231 -9.56 -0.16 1.22
N MET A 232 -9.74 -1.36 1.76
CA MET A 232 -8.96 -1.95 2.85
C MET A 232 -8.68 -3.41 2.53
N MET A 233 -7.49 -3.89 2.83
CA MET A 233 -7.10 -5.29 2.58
C MET A 233 -6.32 -5.85 3.77
N ALA A 234 -6.52 -7.13 4.07
CA ALA A 234 -5.67 -7.87 4.99
C ALA A 234 -4.83 -8.88 4.20
N ALA A 235 -3.52 -8.79 4.29
CA ALA A 235 -2.61 -9.69 3.59
C ALA A 235 -1.31 -9.90 4.36
N GLN A 236 -0.61 -10.97 4.05
CA GLN A 236 0.77 -11.16 4.48
C GLN A 236 1.69 -10.27 3.65
N SER A 237 2.72 -9.71 4.27
CA SER A 237 3.68 -8.82 3.59
C SER A 237 4.77 -9.57 2.84
N SER A 238 4.88 -10.87 3.06
CA SER A 238 5.84 -11.79 2.43
C SER A 238 5.18 -12.68 1.40
#